data_8e4b0f07dd13dcdb122ea54108b9a5ca
#
_entry.id   8e4b0f07dd13dcdb122ea54108b9a5ca
#
_cell.length_a   1.000
_cell.length_b   1.000
_cell.length_c   1.000
_cell.angle_alpha   90.00
_cell.angle_beta   90.00
_cell.angle_gamma   90.00
#
_symmetry.space_group_name_H-M   'P 1'
#
loop_
_entity.id
_entity.type
_entity.pdbx_description
1 polymer ?
#
loop_
_entity_poly.entity_id
_entity_poly.type
_entity_poly.pdbx_seq_one_letter_code
_entity_poly.pdbx_strand_id
1 'polypeptide(L)'
;MRWTKWKRRGFAGSLAGLWLISGCGGIQARDLAADVEPAVITGQTCGNGVLAEEEGAGGDSATESGQMVTDEKTGMAVTYFAVRLLREQMKEGEENELLSPVSMVSALGMTANGAQGETREQMEEVMGASAEALNLCLQSCREASGQEEEGVLHLANSIWFLDDGKFQLKEDFLRINAAYYGASLYGAPFDDTTRKDINRWVKRETDGMIEEIVREIPPLAVMYLVNALSFEAQWQDPYEDVSVDDGVFFGADGQEETVEMMRSEEYQYFADEDARGFIKSYQGGRYAFAALLPGEGMDLETYVNQLDGMWLYQALREPENKTVLATMPKFETEDEIQADELLKNMGMTDAFDADLADFSGIGAYAEDNLYISSVLQKTYLQVDQKGTKGGAATAVELSSAAAQEETEKVEICLDRPFLYVIFERESGLPLFLGMMDRPV
;
A
#
# COMPACT_ATOMS: atom_id res chain seq x y z
N MET A 1 23.59 -29.62 -31.71
CA MET A 1 25.07 -29.67 -31.58
C MET A 1 25.49 -28.69 -30.50
N ARG A 2 26.06 -29.27 -29.45
CA ARG A 2 26.85 -28.67 -28.35
C ARG A 2 26.38 -27.43 -27.60
N TRP A 3 25.80 -27.72 -26.44
CA TRP A 3 25.74 -26.88 -25.21
C TRP A 3 27.15 -26.75 -24.62
N THR A 4 27.54 -25.55 -24.23
CA THR A 4 28.72 -25.34 -23.36
C THR A 4 28.28 -24.67 -22.06
N LYS A 5 28.42 -25.45 -20.97
CA LYS A 5 28.29 -25.05 -19.56
C LYS A 5 29.32 -23.95 -19.24
N TRP A 6 28.90 -22.89 -18.59
CA TRP A 6 29.81 -21.98 -17.89
C TRP A 6 29.81 -22.26 -16.39
N LYS A 7 31.02 -22.52 -15.91
CA LYS A 7 31.33 -22.85 -14.52
C LYS A 7 31.39 -21.57 -13.67
N ARG A 8 30.74 -21.62 -12.52
CA ARG A 8 31.01 -20.72 -11.38
C ARG A 8 32.48 -20.85 -10.96
N ARG A 9 33.17 -19.73 -10.82
CA ARG A 9 34.39 -19.58 -10.06
C ARG A 9 34.20 -18.44 -9.06
N GLY A 10 34.22 -18.76 -7.78
CA GLY A 10 34.32 -17.79 -6.71
C GLY A 10 35.68 -17.07 -6.73
N PHE A 11 35.63 -15.80 -6.39
CA PHE A 11 36.81 -15.03 -5.99
C PHE A 11 36.41 -14.22 -4.76
N ALA A 12 36.96 -14.65 -3.63
CA ALA A 12 37.14 -13.81 -2.47
C ALA A 12 38.30 -12.85 -2.78
N GLY A 13 38.12 -11.58 -2.53
CA GLY A 13 39.18 -10.60 -2.70
C GLY A 13 38.72 -9.23 -2.20
N SER A 14 39.06 -8.95 -0.96
CA SER A 14 39.05 -7.61 -0.39
C SER A 14 39.82 -6.62 -1.25
N LEU A 15 39.21 -5.50 -1.64
CA LEU A 15 39.96 -4.31 -2.08
C LEU A 15 39.18 -3.05 -1.70
N ALA A 16 39.86 -2.30 -0.86
CA ALA A 16 39.48 -0.95 -0.45
C ALA A 16 39.39 0.02 -1.65
N GLY A 17 38.43 0.87 -1.57
CA GLY A 17 38.33 2.22 -2.05
C GLY A 17 38.95 2.60 -3.39
N LEU A 18 38.11 2.88 -4.40
CA LEU A 18 38.36 3.95 -5.36
C LEU A 18 37.02 4.57 -5.74
N TRP A 19 36.79 5.77 -5.26
CA TRP A 19 35.70 6.64 -5.72
C TRP A 19 36.01 7.04 -7.16
N LEU A 20 35.28 6.47 -8.12
CA LEU A 20 35.21 7.01 -9.48
C LEU A 20 33.95 7.87 -9.56
N ILE A 21 34.18 9.18 -9.60
CA ILE A 21 33.21 10.20 -9.95
C ILE A 21 32.79 9.96 -11.40
N SER A 22 31.61 9.38 -11.59
CA SER A 22 30.86 9.43 -12.84
C SER A 22 29.55 10.13 -12.57
N GLY A 23 29.42 11.37 -13.05
CA GLY A 23 28.23 12.19 -12.91
C GLY A 23 27.02 11.57 -13.63
N CYS A 24 26.10 11.05 -12.84
CA CYS A 24 24.67 10.94 -13.08
C CYS A 24 24.04 10.67 -11.70
N GLY A 25 23.38 11.66 -11.20
CA GLY A 25 22.59 11.88 -10.01
C GLY A 25 22.19 10.70 -9.12
N GLY A 26 23.13 10.02 -8.44
CA GLY A 26 22.82 9.05 -7.40
C GLY A 26 22.34 9.72 -6.10
N ILE A 27 21.65 8.99 -5.24
CA ILE A 27 21.28 9.40 -3.88
C ILE A 27 22.59 9.63 -3.10
N GLN A 28 22.70 10.77 -2.42
CA GLN A 28 23.89 11.14 -1.64
C GLN A 28 23.75 10.79 -0.15
N ALA A 29 22.52 10.57 0.31
CA ALA A 29 22.25 10.11 1.66
C ALA A 29 22.93 8.75 1.91
N ARG A 30 23.38 8.54 3.15
CA ARG A 30 24.03 7.30 3.55
C ARG A 30 22.99 6.20 3.75
N ASP A 31 23.08 5.11 3.00
CA ASP A 31 22.27 3.91 3.24
C ASP A 31 22.75 3.25 4.53
N LEU A 32 21.88 3.20 5.52
CA LEU A 32 22.14 2.69 6.86
C LEU A 32 21.98 1.16 6.94
N ALA A 33 21.32 0.55 5.97
CA ALA A 33 21.06 -0.89 5.91
C ALA A 33 22.00 -1.63 4.94
N ALA A 34 22.85 -0.93 4.19
CA ALA A 34 23.67 -1.51 3.12
C ALA A 34 24.56 -2.69 3.53
N ASP A 35 25.04 -2.70 4.77
CA ASP A 35 25.95 -3.72 5.31
C ASP A 35 25.29 -4.62 6.37
N VAL A 36 23.95 -4.53 6.54
CA VAL A 36 23.20 -5.25 7.57
C VAL A 36 22.61 -6.53 6.99
N GLU A 37 22.95 -7.68 7.59
CA GLU A 37 22.27 -8.94 7.25
C GLU A 37 20.84 -8.92 7.81
N PRO A 38 19.79 -9.21 7.00
CA PRO A 38 18.43 -9.31 7.48
C PRO A 38 18.30 -10.32 8.63
N ALA A 39 17.35 -10.10 9.53
CA ALA A 39 17.02 -11.07 10.57
C ALA A 39 16.61 -12.40 9.93
N VAL A 40 17.08 -13.50 10.51
CA VAL A 40 16.62 -14.83 10.07
C VAL A 40 15.19 -15.03 10.60
N ILE A 41 14.23 -15.12 9.70
CA ILE A 41 12.84 -15.39 10.03
C ILE A 41 12.71 -16.90 10.23
N THR A 42 12.77 -17.33 11.48
CA THR A 42 12.41 -18.71 11.84
C THR A 42 10.92 -18.71 12.12
N GLY A 43 10.13 -19.38 11.26
CA GLY A 43 8.68 -19.47 11.43
C GLY A 43 8.29 -20.10 12.76
N GLN A 44 8.19 -19.29 13.81
CA GLN A 44 7.57 -19.66 15.08
C GLN A 44 7.01 -18.43 15.82
N THR A 45 5.70 -18.44 15.92
CA THR A 45 4.82 -18.01 17.01
C THR A 45 5.18 -16.83 17.89
N CYS A 46 4.32 -15.83 17.82
CA CYS A 46 4.19 -14.74 18.80
C CYS A 46 4.11 -15.24 20.24
N GLY A 47 5.08 -14.85 21.04
CA GLY A 47 5.06 -15.00 22.48
C GLY A 47 6.36 -14.51 23.12
N ASN A 48 6.34 -13.29 23.65
CA ASN A 48 7.35 -12.67 24.50
C ASN A 48 8.80 -12.59 23.94
N GLY A 49 9.20 -11.39 23.60
CA GLY A 49 10.51 -10.99 23.16
C GLY A 49 11.69 -11.67 23.86
N VAL A 50 12.23 -12.68 23.23
CA VAL A 50 13.62 -13.15 23.31
C VAL A 50 13.83 -14.06 22.11
N LEU A 51 14.82 -13.77 21.28
CA LEU A 51 15.33 -14.67 20.27
C LEU A 51 15.94 -15.91 20.96
N ALA A 52 15.24 -17.05 20.93
CA ALA A 52 15.78 -18.33 21.39
C ALA A 52 15.99 -19.23 20.19
N GLU A 53 17.23 -19.63 19.96
CA GLU A 53 17.59 -20.73 19.07
C GLU A 53 17.10 -22.06 19.68
N GLU A 54 16.21 -22.79 19.00
CA GLU A 54 16.07 -24.23 19.21
C GLU A 54 15.81 -24.95 17.89
N GLU A 55 16.69 -25.89 17.58
CA GLU A 55 16.52 -26.89 16.52
C GLU A 55 15.52 -27.98 16.94
N GLY A 56 14.57 -28.34 16.05
CA GLY A 56 13.84 -29.63 16.22
C GLY A 56 12.49 -29.76 15.55
N ALA A 57 12.48 -30.35 14.38
CA ALA A 57 11.53 -31.30 13.77
C ALA A 57 10.01 -31.22 13.96
N GLY A 58 9.30 -30.96 12.84
CA GLY A 58 8.11 -31.71 12.41
C GLY A 58 6.74 -31.15 12.75
N GLY A 59 6.01 -30.63 11.74
CA GLY A 59 4.58 -30.41 11.79
C GLY A 59 4.02 -29.35 10.86
N ASP A 60 3.94 -29.62 9.54
CA ASP A 60 3.57 -28.64 8.52
C ASP A 60 2.12 -28.12 8.52
N SER A 61 1.16 -28.80 9.16
CA SER A 61 -0.25 -28.42 9.02
C SER A 61 -0.78 -27.42 10.07
N ALA A 62 -0.10 -27.27 11.19
CA ALA A 62 -0.53 -26.34 12.26
C ALA A 62 -0.01 -24.91 12.02
N THR A 63 1.09 -24.76 11.28
CA THR A 63 1.70 -23.47 10.91
C THR A 63 0.89 -22.75 9.84
N GLU A 64 0.45 -23.44 8.79
CA GLU A 64 -0.33 -22.83 7.71
C GLU A 64 -1.69 -22.29 8.20
N SER A 65 -2.41 -23.05 9.03
CA SER A 65 -3.70 -22.58 9.57
C SER A 65 -3.54 -21.42 10.55
N GLY A 66 -2.46 -21.37 11.32
CA GLY A 66 -2.17 -20.28 12.24
C GLY A 66 -1.80 -19.00 11.52
N GLN A 67 -1.00 -19.08 10.45
CA GLN A 67 -0.61 -17.94 9.61
C GLN A 67 -1.82 -17.36 8.90
N MET A 68 -2.65 -18.17 8.26
CA MET A 68 -3.87 -17.71 7.58
C MET A 68 -4.81 -16.94 8.53
N VAL A 69 -5.05 -17.44 9.76
CA VAL A 69 -5.88 -16.73 10.75
C VAL A 69 -5.27 -15.39 11.19
N THR A 70 -3.94 -15.29 11.24
CA THR A 70 -3.26 -14.04 11.56
C THR A 70 -3.41 -13.04 10.42
N ASP A 71 -3.23 -13.47 9.18
CA ASP A 71 -3.34 -12.62 7.99
C ASP A 71 -4.77 -12.09 7.79
N GLU A 72 -5.79 -12.89 8.04
CA GLU A 72 -7.19 -12.45 8.01
C GLU A 72 -7.50 -11.37 9.05
N LYS A 73 -7.05 -11.53 10.28
CA LYS A 73 -7.25 -10.51 11.32
C LYS A 73 -6.51 -9.22 10.99
N THR A 74 -5.31 -9.33 10.45
CA THR A 74 -4.52 -8.17 10.06
C THR A 74 -5.12 -7.47 8.85
N GLY A 75 -5.58 -8.21 7.84
CA GLY A 75 -6.31 -7.64 6.70
C GLY A 75 -7.57 -6.89 7.11
N MET A 76 -8.34 -7.45 8.04
CA MET A 76 -9.52 -6.80 8.62
C MET A 76 -9.15 -5.50 9.36
N ALA A 77 -8.10 -5.53 10.19
CA ALA A 77 -7.63 -4.36 10.92
C ALA A 77 -7.16 -3.25 9.98
N VAL A 78 -6.41 -3.61 8.93
CA VAL A 78 -5.93 -2.65 7.92
C VAL A 78 -7.09 -2.06 7.13
N THR A 79 -8.13 -2.84 6.80
CA THR A 79 -9.32 -2.29 6.13
C THR A 79 -10.10 -1.34 7.05
N TYR A 80 -10.23 -1.67 8.32
CA TYR A 80 -10.85 -0.78 9.30
C TYR A 80 -10.05 0.51 9.48
N PHE A 81 -8.73 0.42 9.58
CA PHE A 81 -7.83 1.57 9.58
C PHE A 81 -8.00 2.42 8.32
N ALA A 82 -8.08 1.79 7.13
CA ALA A 82 -8.23 2.47 5.85
C ALA A 82 -9.50 3.34 5.79
N VAL A 83 -10.64 2.80 6.23
CA VAL A 83 -11.91 3.55 6.27
C VAL A 83 -11.84 4.72 7.25
N ARG A 84 -11.19 4.54 8.41
CA ARG A 84 -10.97 5.62 9.38
C ARG A 84 -10.07 6.71 8.82
N LEU A 85 -8.98 6.34 8.16
CA LEU A 85 -8.04 7.28 7.55
C LEU A 85 -8.72 8.09 6.43
N LEU A 86 -9.51 7.43 5.57
CA LEU A 86 -10.28 8.09 4.53
C LEU A 86 -11.25 9.12 5.12
N ARG A 87 -11.92 8.79 6.21
CA ARG A 87 -12.81 9.74 6.92
C ARG A 87 -12.09 10.96 7.47
N GLU A 88 -10.87 10.80 7.94
CA GLU A 88 -10.08 11.94 8.38
C GLU A 88 -9.65 12.80 7.19
N GLN A 89 -9.22 12.17 6.09
CA GLN A 89 -8.79 12.87 4.88
C GLN A 89 -9.93 13.69 4.24
N MET A 90 -11.12 13.12 4.12
CA MET A 90 -12.31 13.81 3.59
C MET A 90 -12.60 15.15 4.27
N LYS A 91 -12.18 15.33 5.54
CA LYS A 91 -12.38 16.60 6.25
C LYS A 91 -11.52 17.74 5.71
N GLU A 92 -10.50 17.44 4.92
CA GLU A 92 -9.65 18.43 4.25
C GLU A 92 -10.31 19.00 2.99
N GLY A 93 -11.30 18.30 2.40
CA GLY A 93 -12.22 18.82 1.39
C GLY A 93 -11.70 18.76 -0.04
N GLU A 94 -10.88 17.79 -0.38
CA GLU A 94 -10.51 17.50 -1.76
C GLU A 94 -11.69 16.91 -2.56
N GLU A 95 -11.69 17.06 -3.91
CA GLU A 95 -12.76 16.53 -4.75
C GLU A 95 -12.69 15.00 -4.91
N ASN A 96 -11.49 14.47 -5.16
CA ASN A 96 -11.24 13.03 -5.23
C ASN A 96 -10.23 12.66 -4.14
N GLU A 97 -10.43 11.55 -3.49
CA GLU A 97 -9.53 11.04 -2.46
C GLU A 97 -8.91 9.73 -2.91
N LEU A 98 -7.61 9.56 -2.70
CA LEU A 98 -6.91 8.32 -2.98
C LEU A 98 -5.84 8.05 -1.93
N LEU A 99 -6.01 7.02 -1.16
CA LEU A 99 -4.99 6.58 -0.21
C LEU A 99 -4.55 5.13 -0.45
N SER A 100 -3.37 4.80 0.01
CA SER A 100 -2.88 3.43 0.05
C SER A 100 -2.74 2.95 1.49
N PRO A 101 -3.71 2.18 1.99
CA PRO A 101 -3.68 1.68 3.36
C PRO A 101 -2.48 0.77 3.63
N VAL A 102 -2.18 -0.16 2.72
CA VAL A 102 -1.03 -1.07 2.86
C VAL A 102 0.29 -0.33 2.97
N SER A 103 0.40 0.75 2.21
CA SER A 103 1.54 1.63 2.17
C SER A 103 1.69 2.40 3.49
N MET A 104 0.61 2.97 4.00
CA MET A 104 0.59 3.70 5.26
C MET A 104 0.94 2.79 6.44
N VAL A 105 0.28 1.62 6.56
CA VAL A 105 0.60 0.69 7.66
C VAL A 105 2.00 0.09 7.53
N SER A 106 2.57 0.03 6.32
CA SER A 106 3.98 -0.38 6.15
C SER A 106 4.93 0.65 6.75
N ALA A 107 4.76 1.94 6.46
CA ALA A 107 5.59 3.00 7.02
C ALA A 107 5.48 3.07 8.55
N LEU A 108 4.25 3.01 9.06
CA LEU A 108 3.98 3.03 10.50
C LEU A 108 4.47 1.77 11.20
N GLY A 109 4.25 0.59 10.62
CA GLY A 109 4.69 -0.70 11.17
C GLY A 109 6.22 -0.81 11.26
N MET A 110 6.95 -0.32 10.23
CA MET A 110 8.40 -0.19 10.30
C MET A 110 8.85 0.61 11.51
N THR A 111 8.19 1.74 11.76
CA THR A 111 8.54 2.64 12.84
C THR A 111 8.11 2.08 14.20
N ALA A 112 6.96 1.40 14.27
CA ALA A 112 6.45 0.73 15.46
C ALA A 112 7.38 -0.38 15.97
N ASN A 113 8.18 -1.00 15.10
CA ASN A 113 9.25 -1.93 15.51
C ASN A 113 10.32 -1.30 16.43
N GLY A 114 10.41 0.01 16.42
CA GLY A 114 11.33 0.75 17.29
C GLY A 114 10.65 1.58 18.35
N ALA A 115 9.33 1.65 18.38
CA ALA A 115 8.54 2.34 19.38
C ALA A 115 8.46 1.53 20.68
N GLN A 116 8.32 2.22 21.81
CA GLN A 116 8.20 1.64 23.14
C GLN A 116 7.06 2.31 23.91
N GLY A 117 6.58 1.65 24.97
CA GLY A 117 5.59 2.21 25.91
C GLY A 117 4.33 2.74 25.22
N GLU A 118 3.86 3.89 25.68
CA GLU A 118 2.64 4.55 25.19
C GLU A 118 2.68 4.87 23.70
N THR A 119 3.84 5.30 23.17
CA THR A 119 4.03 5.55 21.74
C THR A 119 3.69 4.32 20.91
N ARG A 120 4.20 3.15 21.31
CA ARG A 120 3.91 1.90 20.62
C ARG A 120 2.44 1.51 20.77
N GLU A 121 1.86 1.63 21.95
CA GLU A 121 0.47 1.29 22.22
C GLU A 121 -0.49 2.13 21.34
N GLN A 122 -0.27 3.44 21.25
CA GLN A 122 -1.06 4.32 20.39
C GLN A 122 -0.90 3.98 18.90
N MET A 123 0.32 3.67 18.44
CA MET A 123 0.55 3.26 17.04
C MET A 123 -0.19 1.97 16.72
N GLU A 124 -0.11 0.94 17.56
CA GLU A 124 -0.77 -0.34 17.37
C GLU A 124 -2.31 -0.22 17.46
N GLU A 125 -2.82 0.62 18.37
CA GLU A 125 -4.26 0.91 18.48
C GLU A 125 -4.80 1.59 17.22
N VAL A 126 -4.09 2.58 16.69
CA VAL A 126 -4.48 3.30 15.48
C VAL A 126 -4.47 2.37 14.26
N MET A 127 -3.45 1.54 14.10
CA MET A 127 -3.34 0.58 13.02
C MET A 127 -4.28 -0.64 13.19
N GLY A 128 -4.76 -0.88 14.42
CA GLY A 128 -5.63 -2.01 14.75
C GLY A 128 -4.92 -3.36 14.82
N ALA A 129 -3.59 -3.38 14.73
CA ALA A 129 -2.77 -4.60 14.74
C ALA A 129 -1.40 -4.33 15.40
N SER A 130 -0.83 -5.37 16.02
CA SER A 130 0.52 -5.28 16.56
C SER A 130 1.58 -5.18 15.47
N ALA A 131 2.73 -4.59 15.78
CA ALA A 131 3.86 -4.49 14.86
C ALA A 131 4.29 -5.87 14.35
N GLU A 132 4.27 -6.90 15.20
CA GLU A 132 4.62 -8.27 14.83
C GLU A 132 3.63 -8.88 13.81
N ALA A 133 2.32 -8.64 13.99
CA ALA A 133 1.30 -9.12 13.06
C ALA A 133 1.44 -8.41 11.70
N LEU A 134 1.67 -7.10 11.70
CA LEU A 134 1.93 -6.34 10.48
C LEU A 134 3.21 -6.81 9.78
N ASN A 135 4.29 -7.09 10.52
CA ASN A 135 5.55 -7.61 9.98
C ASN A 135 5.30 -8.87 9.13
N LEU A 136 4.56 -9.84 9.67
CA LEU A 136 4.27 -11.10 8.99
C LEU A 136 3.37 -10.90 7.77
N CYS A 137 2.29 -10.16 7.92
CA CYS A 137 1.33 -9.89 6.85
C CYS A 137 1.99 -9.17 5.66
N LEU A 138 2.76 -8.10 5.94
CA LEU A 138 3.40 -7.31 4.91
C LEU A 138 4.57 -8.02 4.24
N GLN A 139 5.27 -8.90 4.96
CA GLN A 139 6.25 -9.80 4.36
C GLN A 139 5.58 -10.74 3.36
N SER A 140 4.49 -11.42 3.76
CA SER A 140 3.74 -12.31 2.86
C SER A 140 3.27 -11.58 1.62
N CYS A 141 2.72 -10.37 1.76
CA CYS A 141 2.31 -9.53 0.65
C CYS A 141 3.48 -9.22 -0.30
N ARG A 142 4.64 -8.84 0.22
CA ARG A 142 5.84 -8.52 -0.56
C ARG A 142 6.42 -9.74 -1.28
N GLU A 143 6.55 -10.88 -0.61
CA GLU A 143 7.10 -12.10 -1.20
C GLU A 143 6.22 -12.63 -2.34
N ALA A 144 4.93 -12.46 -2.19
CA ALA A 144 3.97 -12.85 -3.20
C ALA A 144 3.92 -11.88 -4.40
N SER A 145 4.37 -10.61 -4.25
CA SER A 145 4.33 -9.58 -5.33
C SER A 145 5.30 -9.82 -6.50
N GLY A 146 6.22 -10.75 -6.39
CA GLY A 146 7.28 -11.01 -7.38
C GLY A 146 6.88 -11.82 -8.62
N GLN A 147 5.59 -12.08 -8.87
CA GLN A 147 5.12 -12.82 -10.03
C GLN A 147 4.55 -11.85 -11.08
N GLU A 148 5.39 -11.45 -12.04
CA GLU A 148 5.06 -10.46 -13.08
C GLU A 148 3.81 -10.80 -13.92
N GLU A 149 3.40 -12.06 -13.99
CA GLU A 149 2.23 -12.50 -14.75
C GLU A 149 0.88 -12.14 -14.10
N GLU A 150 0.88 -11.79 -12.80
CA GLU A 150 -0.34 -11.54 -12.01
C GLU A 150 -0.57 -10.05 -11.71
N GLY A 151 0.31 -9.20 -12.17
CA GLY A 151 0.35 -7.77 -11.86
C GLY A 151 1.57 -7.41 -11.00
N VAL A 152 2.03 -6.18 -11.13
CA VAL A 152 3.22 -5.68 -10.45
C VAL A 152 2.80 -4.68 -9.40
N LEU A 153 3.08 -5.01 -8.14
CA LEU A 153 2.93 -4.12 -7.00
C LEU A 153 4.33 -3.69 -6.54
N HIS A 154 4.66 -2.42 -6.72
CA HIS A 154 5.86 -1.83 -6.17
C HIS A 154 5.51 -1.09 -4.88
N LEU A 155 5.76 -1.73 -3.75
CA LEU A 155 5.64 -1.13 -2.43
C LEU A 155 7.03 -0.75 -1.93
N ALA A 156 7.35 0.53 -2.00
CA ALA A 156 8.63 1.06 -1.59
C ALA A 156 8.49 1.91 -0.32
N ASN A 157 9.24 1.53 0.70
CA ASN A 157 9.22 2.17 2.01
C ASN A 157 10.61 2.68 2.37
N SER A 158 10.70 3.89 2.86
CA SER A 158 11.95 4.42 3.40
C SER A 158 11.76 5.25 4.66
N ILE A 159 12.74 5.15 5.55
CA ILE A 159 12.86 6.05 6.69
C ILE A 159 14.15 6.86 6.53
N TRP A 160 14.02 8.16 6.67
CA TRP A 160 15.11 9.11 6.59
C TRP A 160 15.35 9.69 7.98
N PHE A 161 16.56 9.62 8.47
CA PHE A 161 16.97 10.13 9.77
C PHE A 161 17.93 11.31 9.61
N LEU A 162 17.83 12.30 10.48
CA LEU A 162 18.83 13.34 10.60
C LEU A 162 20.15 12.71 11.07
N ASP A 163 21.16 12.69 10.21
CA ASP A 163 22.52 12.23 10.53
C ASP A 163 23.44 13.45 10.68
N ASP A 164 23.48 13.98 11.88
CA ASP A 164 24.40 15.07 12.29
C ASP A 164 25.67 14.54 12.99
N GLY A 165 25.89 13.20 12.92
CA GLY A 165 27.00 12.50 13.58
C GLY A 165 26.76 12.15 15.03
N LYS A 166 25.60 12.47 15.60
CA LYS A 166 25.22 12.17 17.00
C LYS A 166 24.23 11.01 17.12
N PHE A 167 23.52 10.68 16.04
CA PHE A 167 22.52 9.61 15.99
C PHE A 167 23.17 8.23 15.97
N GLN A 168 22.75 7.36 16.89
CA GLN A 168 23.19 5.97 16.97
C GLN A 168 22.00 5.04 16.75
N LEU A 169 21.92 4.48 15.54
CA LEU A 169 20.90 3.54 15.13
C LEU A 169 21.16 2.15 15.70
N LYS A 170 20.13 1.44 16.15
CA LYS A 170 20.24 0.07 16.66
C LYS A 170 20.22 -0.93 15.52
N GLU A 171 21.16 -1.89 15.55
CA GLU A 171 21.29 -2.94 14.53
C GLU A 171 20.04 -3.83 14.45
N ASP A 172 19.41 -4.16 15.57
CA ASP A 172 18.20 -4.99 15.60
C ASP A 172 17.05 -4.33 14.83
N PHE A 173 16.87 -3.02 14.96
CA PHE A 173 15.89 -2.27 14.19
C PHE A 173 16.12 -2.37 12.69
N LEU A 174 17.37 -2.21 12.26
CA LEU A 174 17.76 -2.36 10.84
C LEU A 174 17.46 -3.76 10.33
N ARG A 175 17.84 -4.79 11.10
CA ARG A 175 17.66 -6.20 10.72
C ARG A 175 16.20 -6.60 10.57
N ILE A 176 15.33 -6.13 11.49
CA ILE A 176 13.89 -6.38 11.43
C ILE A 176 13.30 -5.72 10.17
N ASN A 177 13.58 -4.45 9.95
CA ASN A 177 13.01 -3.73 8.82
C ASN A 177 13.54 -4.21 7.46
N ALA A 178 14.80 -4.63 7.39
CA ALA A 178 15.34 -5.27 6.20
C ALA A 178 14.67 -6.62 5.91
N ALA A 179 14.38 -7.43 6.95
CA ALA A 179 13.78 -8.76 6.81
C ALA A 179 12.31 -8.67 6.36
N TYR A 180 11.48 -7.93 7.08
CA TYR A 180 10.05 -7.93 6.87
C TYR A 180 9.59 -6.97 5.77
N TYR A 181 10.20 -5.79 5.68
CA TYR A 181 9.75 -4.73 4.77
C TYR A 181 10.65 -4.54 3.54
N GLY A 182 11.87 -5.08 3.53
CA GLY A 182 12.85 -4.74 2.50
C GLY A 182 13.13 -3.23 2.46
N ALA A 183 12.99 -2.58 3.61
CA ALA A 183 12.98 -1.13 3.72
C ALA A 183 14.34 -0.50 3.44
N SER A 184 14.32 0.69 2.84
CA SER A 184 15.49 1.56 2.71
C SER A 184 15.57 2.51 3.91
N LEU A 185 16.72 2.54 4.58
CA LEU A 185 16.94 3.41 5.74
C LEU A 185 18.13 4.35 5.45
N TYR A 186 17.88 5.64 5.49
CA TYR A 186 18.86 6.65 5.09
C TYR A 186 19.21 7.61 6.23
N GLY A 187 20.51 7.88 6.38
CA GLY A 187 21.02 9.00 7.18
C GLY A 187 21.35 10.18 6.29
N ALA A 188 20.86 11.38 6.60
CA ALA A 188 20.99 12.56 5.75
C ALA A 188 21.02 13.86 6.59
N PRO A 189 21.62 14.97 6.07
CA PRO A 189 21.77 16.20 6.84
C PRO A 189 20.48 17.03 6.98
N PHE A 190 19.37 16.61 6.40
CA PHE A 190 18.06 17.28 6.38
C PHE A 190 18.13 18.73 5.84
N ASP A 191 18.83 18.89 4.73
CA ASP A 191 18.94 20.11 3.94
C ASP A 191 18.33 19.93 2.53
N ASP A 192 18.54 20.89 1.64
CA ASP A 192 18.06 20.80 0.26
C ASP A 192 18.64 19.61 -0.53
N THR A 193 19.77 19.06 -0.11
CA THR A 193 20.33 17.83 -0.70
C THR A 193 19.45 16.63 -0.31
N THR A 194 19.06 16.54 0.94
CA THR A 194 18.15 15.48 1.44
C THR A 194 16.80 15.54 0.71
N ARG A 195 16.21 16.72 0.56
CA ARG A 195 14.97 16.91 -0.22
C ARG A 195 15.11 16.33 -1.63
N LYS A 196 16.21 16.65 -2.31
CA LYS A 196 16.48 16.12 -3.67
C LYS A 196 16.70 14.62 -3.68
N ASP A 197 17.31 14.07 -2.65
CA ASP A 197 17.56 12.63 -2.54
C ASP A 197 16.26 11.86 -2.29
N ILE A 198 15.37 12.37 -1.43
CA ILE A 198 14.04 11.80 -1.21
C ILE A 198 13.25 11.78 -2.52
N ASN A 199 13.15 12.92 -3.22
CA ASN A 199 12.40 13.01 -4.47
C ASN A 199 13.00 12.11 -5.57
N ARG A 200 14.32 12.00 -5.62
CA ARG A 200 15.00 11.07 -6.55
C ARG A 200 14.73 9.61 -6.21
N TRP A 201 14.67 9.29 -4.92
CA TRP A 201 14.32 7.96 -4.44
C TRP A 201 12.89 7.60 -4.86
N VAL A 202 11.91 8.45 -4.56
CA VAL A 202 10.50 8.25 -4.94
C VAL A 202 10.36 8.08 -6.45
N LYS A 203 10.98 8.96 -7.25
CA LYS A 203 10.94 8.86 -8.71
C LYS A 203 11.50 7.53 -9.24
N ARG A 204 12.55 7.03 -8.63
CA ARG A 204 13.14 5.73 -9.00
C ARG A 204 12.23 4.57 -8.63
N GLU A 205 11.70 4.55 -7.41
CA GLU A 205 10.86 3.45 -6.90
C GLU A 205 9.46 3.40 -7.55
N THR A 206 9.03 4.47 -8.18
CA THR A 206 7.76 4.55 -8.91
C THR A 206 7.91 4.59 -10.43
N ASP A 207 9.05 4.18 -10.97
CA ASP A 207 9.36 4.21 -12.40
C ASP A 207 9.07 5.57 -13.08
N GLY A 208 9.25 6.65 -12.29
CA GLY A 208 9.04 8.03 -12.75
C GLY A 208 7.62 8.55 -12.69
N MET A 209 6.67 7.78 -12.16
CA MET A 209 5.28 8.21 -12.00
C MET A 209 5.14 9.36 -11.02
N ILE A 210 5.88 9.31 -9.92
CA ILE A 210 5.90 10.36 -8.91
C ILE A 210 7.24 11.10 -9.00
N GLU A 211 7.20 12.38 -9.37
CA GLU A 211 8.42 13.17 -9.54
C GLU A 211 8.88 13.87 -8.27
N GLU A 212 7.95 14.30 -7.43
CA GLU A 212 8.22 15.06 -6.19
C GLU A 212 7.20 14.71 -5.11
N ILE A 213 7.67 14.53 -3.87
CA ILE A 213 6.87 14.30 -2.67
C ILE A 213 7.26 15.27 -1.53
N VAL A 214 8.52 15.72 -1.50
CA VAL A 214 9.01 16.68 -0.49
C VAL A 214 9.35 17.99 -1.18
N ARG A 215 8.63 19.05 -0.81
CA ARG A 215 8.87 20.42 -1.32
C ARG A 215 9.83 21.19 -0.43
N GLU A 216 9.75 20.99 0.88
CA GLU A 216 10.58 21.65 1.88
C GLU A 216 10.84 20.71 3.07
N ILE A 217 12.01 20.84 3.71
CA ILE A 217 12.32 20.15 4.97
C ILE A 217 12.36 21.20 6.08
N PRO A 218 11.47 21.14 7.07
CA PRO A 218 11.50 22.03 8.24
C PRO A 218 12.81 21.91 9.02
N PRO A 219 13.35 23.02 9.59
CA PRO A 219 14.65 23.04 10.24
C PRO A 219 14.77 22.13 11.50
N LEU A 220 13.65 21.74 12.09
CA LEU A 220 13.61 20.90 13.29
C LEU A 220 13.23 19.44 12.97
N ALA A 221 13.13 19.09 11.70
CA ALA A 221 12.81 17.72 11.29
C ALA A 221 13.95 16.77 11.64
N VAL A 222 13.62 15.61 12.20
CA VAL A 222 14.59 14.57 12.62
C VAL A 222 14.32 13.22 11.99
N MET A 223 13.07 12.93 11.58
CA MET A 223 12.71 11.67 10.95
C MET A 223 11.53 11.86 9.98
N TYR A 224 11.72 11.40 8.75
CA TYR A 224 10.69 11.32 7.72
C TYR A 224 10.39 9.88 7.35
N LEU A 225 9.11 9.55 7.34
CA LEU A 225 8.59 8.33 6.73
C LEU A 225 8.12 8.68 5.33
N VAL A 226 8.72 8.06 4.34
CA VAL A 226 8.39 8.31 2.93
C VAL A 226 8.01 6.99 2.29
N ASN A 227 6.81 6.99 1.76
CA ASN A 227 6.25 5.83 1.15
C ASN A 227 5.82 6.13 -0.28
N ALA A 228 6.10 5.21 -1.18
CA ALA A 228 5.73 5.28 -2.58
C ALA A 228 5.13 3.94 -3.03
N LEU A 229 3.96 4.01 -3.62
CA LEU A 229 3.26 2.84 -4.15
C LEU A 229 2.93 3.04 -5.61
N SER A 230 3.21 2.02 -6.42
CA SER A 230 2.68 1.91 -7.76
C SER A 230 2.11 0.52 -8.01
N PHE A 231 1.05 0.47 -8.80
CA PHE A 231 0.38 -0.78 -9.14
C PHE A 231 0.08 -0.81 -10.64
N GLU A 232 0.48 -1.90 -11.29
CA GLU A 232 0.18 -2.17 -12.68
C GLU A 232 -0.39 -3.57 -12.83
N ALA A 233 -1.62 -3.68 -13.30
CA ALA A 233 -2.24 -4.98 -13.58
C ALA A 233 -3.24 -4.87 -14.72
N GLN A 234 -3.30 -5.89 -15.56
CA GLN A 234 -4.29 -5.99 -16.62
C GLN A 234 -5.57 -6.61 -16.08
N TRP A 235 -6.72 -6.20 -16.64
CA TRP A 235 -7.96 -6.90 -16.36
C TRP A 235 -7.85 -8.37 -16.80
N GLN A 236 -8.46 -9.27 -16.06
CA GLN A 236 -8.61 -10.66 -16.51
C GLN A 236 -9.39 -10.73 -17.82
N ASP A 237 -10.46 -9.93 -17.91
CA ASP A 237 -11.28 -9.74 -19.10
C ASP A 237 -11.25 -8.23 -19.44
N PRO A 238 -10.32 -7.79 -20.33
CA PRO A 238 -10.23 -6.40 -20.76
C PRO A 238 -11.48 -5.94 -21.51
N TYR A 239 -11.78 -4.65 -21.46
CA TYR A 239 -12.90 -4.10 -22.24
C TYR A 239 -12.53 -4.04 -23.72
N GLU A 240 -13.44 -4.53 -24.57
CA GLU A 240 -13.34 -4.37 -26.01
C GLU A 240 -13.66 -2.92 -26.42
N ASP A 241 -13.09 -2.43 -27.51
CA ASP A 241 -13.35 -1.06 -28.00
C ASP A 241 -14.84 -0.78 -28.21
N VAL A 242 -15.62 -1.79 -28.60
CA VAL A 242 -17.07 -1.69 -28.79
C VAL A 242 -17.86 -1.55 -27.47
N SER A 243 -17.23 -1.82 -26.36
CA SER A 243 -17.80 -1.70 -25.01
C SER A 243 -17.46 -0.37 -24.33
N VAL A 244 -16.77 0.53 -25.04
CA VAL A 244 -16.37 1.85 -24.55
C VAL A 244 -17.07 2.92 -25.40
N ASP A 245 -17.90 3.73 -24.76
CA ASP A 245 -18.63 4.82 -25.40
C ASP A 245 -18.65 6.06 -24.50
N ASP A 246 -18.87 7.24 -25.09
CA ASP A 246 -19.11 8.45 -24.33
C ASP A 246 -20.39 8.31 -23.48
N GLY A 247 -20.30 8.67 -22.22
CA GLY A 247 -21.40 8.73 -21.27
C GLY A 247 -21.37 10.01 -20.44
N VAL A 248 -22.34 10.17 -19.57
CA VAL A 248 -22.44 11.32 -18.67
C VAL A 248 -22.14 10.86 -17.25
N PHE A 249 -21.27 11.58 -16.57
CA PHE A 249 -21.03 11.45 -15.13
C PHE A 249 -21.56 12.70 -14.43
N PHE A 250 -22.28 12.50 -13.33
CA PHE A 250 -22.84 13.55 -12.49
C PHE A 250 -21.96 13.73 -11.25
N GLY A 251 -21.12 14.77 -11.25
CA GLY A 251 -20.24 15.08 -10.12
C GLY A 251 -20.99 15.38 -8.82
N ALA A 252 -20.28 15.37 -7.69
CA ALA A 252 -20.85 15.68 -6.37
C ALA A 252 -21.49 17.09 -6.32
N ASP A 253 -20.98 18.03 -7.10
CA ASP A 253 -21.54 19.38 -7.26
C ASP A 253 -22.76 19.46 -8.20
N GLY A 254 -23.21 18.33 -8.78
CA GLY A 254 -24.30 18.22 -9.73
C GLY A 254 -23.96 18.67 -11.15
N GLN A 255 -22.69 18.92 -11.48
CA GLN A 255 -22.27 19.19 -12.85
C GLN A 255 -22.21 17.89 -13.66
N GLU A 256 -22.57 17.99 -14.94
CA GLU A 256 -22.50 16.89 -15.90
C GLU A 256 -21.18 16.95 -16.66
N GLU A 257 -20.48 15.83 -16.72
CA GLU A 257 -19.25 15.66 -17.51
C GLU A 257 -19.38 14.52 -18.50
N THR A 258 -18.86 14.73 -19.71
CA THR A 258 -18.79 13.66 -20.71
C THR A 258 -17.49 12.89 -20.49
N VAL A 259 -17.62 11.60 -20.21
CA VAL A 259 -16.51 10.69 -19.91
C VAL A 259 -16.62 9.41 -20.74
N GLU A 260 -15.51 8.73 -20.97
CA GLU A 260 -15.52 7.41 -21.58
C GLU A 260 -15.99 6.37 -20.57
N MET A 261 -17.16 5.75 -20.83
CA MET A 261 -17.75 4.69 -20.00
C MET A 261 -17.45 3.33 -20.59
N MET A 262 -16.94 2.43 -19.74
CA MET A 262 -16.58 1.04 -20.06
C MET A 262 -17.64 0.08 -19.54
N ARG A 263 -18.13 -0.85 -20.37
CA ARG A 263 -19.18 -1.81 -20.00
C ARG A 263 -18.66 -3.23 -19.97
N SER A 264 -19.01 -3.95 -18.91
CA SER A 264 -18.69 -5.37 -18.75
C SER A 264 -19.81 -6.14 -18.06
N GLU A 265 -19.70 -7.48 -18.12
CA GLU A 265 -20.54 -8.38 -17.31
C GLU A 265 -19.65 -9.00 -16.24
N GLU A 266 -19.94 -8.70 -14.96
CA GLU A 266 -19.19 -9.20 -13.81
C GLU A 266 -20.03 -10.21 -13.03
N TYR A 267 -19.40 -11.03 -12.19
CA TYR A 267 -20.10 -12.14 -11.52
C TYR A 267 -20.01 -12.11 -10.00
N GLN A 268 -19.35 -11.10 -9.46
CA GLN A 268 -19.18 -10.92 -8.02
C GLN A 268 -19.85 -9.62 -7.60
N TYR A 269 -20.92 -9.79 -6.82
CA TYR A 269 -21.77 -8.72 -6.31
C TYR A 269 -21.67 -8.63 -4.80
N PHE A 270 -21.73 -7.43 -4.27
CA PHE A 270 -21.87 -7.19 -2.82
C PHE A 270 -22.70 -5.94 -2.58
N ALA A 271 -23.42 -5.90 -1.45
CA ALA A 271 -24.27 -4.78 -1.10
C ALA A 271 -24.53 -4.76 0.41
N ASP A 272 -24.81 -3.55 0.93
CA ASP A 272 -25.46 -3.34 2.21
C ASP A 272 -26.85 -2.69 2.01
N GLU A 273 -27.40 -2.06 3.06
CA GLU A 273 -28.69 -1.41 3.00
C GLU A 273 -28.67 -0.14 2.12
N ASP A 274 -27.50 0.50 2.00
CA ASP A 274 -27.33 1.86 1.47
C ASP A 274 -26.52 1.92 0.17
N ALA A 275 -25.78 0.86 -0.19
CA ALA A 275 -24.94 0.83 -1.38
C ALA A 275 -24.89 -0.57 -2.01
N ARG A 276 -24.51 -0.60 -3.29
CA ARG A 276 -24.30 -1.83 -4.06
C ARG A 276 -23.04 -1.76 -4.89
N GLY A 277 -22.34 -2.90 -5.03
CA GLY A 277 -21.05 -2.95 -5.68
C GLY A 277 -20.81 -4.22 -6.49
N PHE A 278 -19.73 -4.18 -7.24
CA PHE A 278 -19.22 -5.32 -7.99
C PHE A 278 -17.71 -5.44 -7.83
N ILE A 279 -17.19 -6.63 -8.12
CA ILE A 279 -15.75 -6.90 -8.13
C ILE A 279 -15.34 -7.34 -9.53
N LYS A 280 -14.29 -6.70 -10.07
CA LYS A 280 -13.63 -7.04 -11.33
C LYS A 280 -12.22 -7.55 -11.08
N SER A 281 -11.91 -8.74 -11.59
CA SER A 281 -10.62 -9.39 -11.39
C SER A 281 -9.55 -8.84 -12.30
N TYR A 282 -8.33 -8.72 -11.78
CA TYR A 282 -7.13 -8.59 -12.61
C TYR A 282 -6.63 -9.97 -13.05
N GLN A 283 -5.77 -9.99 -14.07
CA GLN A 283 -5.15 -11.19 -14.61
C GLN A 283 -4.44 -11.99 -13.49
N GLY A 284 -4.54 -13.32 -13.54
CA GLY A 284 -4.03 -14.19 -12.50
C GLY A 284 -4.95 -14.32 -11.27
N GLY A 285 -5.93 -13.43 -11.11
CA GLY A 285 -6.95 -13.51 -10.06
C GLY A 285 -6.49 -13.17 -8.65
N ARG A 286 -5.23 -12.78 -8.47
CA ARG A 286 -4.69 -12.39 -7.16
C ARG A 286 -5.18 -11.05 -6.67
N TYR A 287 -5.26 -10.08 -7.57
CA TYR A 287 -5.76 -8.74 -7.28
C TYR A 287 -7.14 -8.54 -7.88
N ALA A 288 -7.90 -7.64 -7.26
CA ALA A 288 -9.20 -7.26 -7.77
C ALA A 288 -9.48 -5.78 -7.51
N PHE A 289 -10.29 -5.20 -8.38
CA PHE A 289 -10.91 -3.90 -8.22
C PHE A 289 -12.35 -4.11 -7.75
N ALA A 290 -12.77 -3.39 -6.74
CA ALA A 290 -14.15 -3.31 -6.30
C ALA A 290 -14.65 -1.87 -6.41
N ALA A 291 -15.88 -1.70 -6.85
CA ALA A 291 -16.56 -0.41 -6.80
C ALA A 291 -17.86 -0.53 -6.02
N LEU A 292 -18.19 0.52 -5.27
CA LEU A 292 -19.36 0.59 -4.40
C LEU A 292 -20.09 1.90 -4.65
N LEU A 293 -21.33 1.79 -5.13
CA LEU A 293 -22.16 2.91 -5.51
C LEU A 293 -23.25 3.13 -4.46
N PRO A 294 -23.28 4.28 -3.76
CA PRO A 294 -24.38 4.63 -2.86
C PRO A 294 -25.74 4.65 -3.57
N GLY A 295 -26.79 4.35 -2.83
CA GLY A 295 -28.16 4.37 -3.32
C GLY A 295 -28.61 5.77 -3.77
N GLU A 296 -29.71 5.82 -4.52
CA GLU A 296 -30.27 7.11 -4.96
C GLU A 296 -30.62 8.01 -3.77
N GLY A 297 -30.09 9.23 -3.77
CA GLY A 297 -30.35 10.24 -2.74
C GLY A 297 -29.40 10.17 -1.54
N MET A 298 -28.45 9.26 -1.54
CA MET A 298 -27.33 9.24 -0.58
C MET A 298 -26.06 9.75 -1.26
N ASP A 299 -25.46 10.79 -0.71
CA ASP A 299 -24.15 11.27 -1.16
C ASP A 299 -23.03 10.35 -0.66
N LEU A 300 -21.90 10.35 -1.39
CA LEU A 300 -20.78 9.45 -1.11
C LEU A 300 -20.13 9.75 0.25
N GLU A 301 -20.00 11.02 0.62
CA GLU A 301 -19.41 11.42 1.91
C GLU A 301 -20.24 10.90 3.08
N THR A 302 -21.57 11.05 3.02
CA THR A 302 -22.49 10.51 4.04
C THR A 302 -22.37 8.99 4.13
N TYR A 303 -22.28 8.31 2.98
CA TYR A 303 -22.10 6.86 2.96
C TYR A 303 -20.78 6.44 3.61
N VAL A 304 -19.64 7.03 3.23
CA VAL A 304 -18.32 6.70 3.78
C VAL A 304 -18.26 6.98 5.28
N ASN A 305 -18.95 8.03 5.77
CA ASN A 305 -19.03 8.32 7.21
C ASN A 305 -19.77 7.22 8.01
N GLN A 306 -20.61 6.41 7.36
CA GLN A 306 -21.36 5.31 7.99
C GLN A 306 -20.75 3.93 7.70
N LEU A 307 -19.87 3.82 6.69
CA LEU A 307 -19.30 2.57 6.21
C LEU A 307 -18.55 1.82 7.32
N ASP A 308 -18.97 0.59 7.62
CA ASP A 308 -18.21 -0.27 8.54
C ASP A 308 -17.04 -0.94 7.79
N GLY A 309 -15.82 -0.64 8.21
CA GLY A 309 -14.61 -1.24 7.63
C GLY A 309 -14.52 -2.76 7.80
N MET A 310 -15.12 -3.31 8.85
CA MET A 310 -15.18 -4.76 9.03
C MET A 310 -16.17 -5.40 8.05
N TRP A 311 -17.31 -4.75 7.82
CA TRP A 311 -18.25 -5.17 6.78
C TRP A 311 -17.60 -5.10 5.39
N LEU A 312 -16.93 -4.00 5.07
CA LEU A 312 -16.23 -3.86 3.78
C LEU A 312 -15.23 -5.00 3.56
N TYR A 313 -14.41 -5.32 4.57
CA TYR A 313 -13.48 -6.44 4.49
C TYR A 313 -14.17 -7.78 4.16
N GLN A 314 -15.27 -8.07 4.86
CA GLN A 314 -16.03 -9.31 4.63
C GLN A 314 -16.68 -9.32 3.24
N ALA A 315 -17.29 -8.22 2.82
CA ALA A 315 -17.95 -8.08 1.54
C ALA A 315 -17.00 -8.28 0.35
N LEU A 316 -15.76 -7.81 0.46
CA LEU A 316 -14.73 -8.00 -0.56
C LEU A 316 -14.25 -9.46 -0.65
N ARG A 317 -14.25 -10.19 0.45
CA ARG A 317 -13.78 -11.59 0.49
C ARG A 317 -14.86 -12.61 0.20
N GLU A 318 -16.11 -12.32 0.55
CA GLU A 318 -17.24 -13.22 0.43
C GLU A 318 -18.37 -12.59 -0.43
N PRO A 319 -18.09 -12.17 -1.68
CA PRO A 319 -19.11 -11.59 -2.54
C PRO A 319 -20.16 -12.64 -2.95
N GLU A 320 -21.37 -12.16 -3.20
CA GLU A 320 -22.43 -12.99 -3.76
C GLU A 320 -22.17 -13.28 -5.25
N ASN A 321 -22.47 -14.48 -5.69
CA ASN A 321 -22.38 -14.85 -7.10
C ASN A 321 -23.66 -14.40 -7.84
N LYS A 322 -23.62 -13.22 -8.49
CA LYS A 322 -24.71 -12.64 -9.27
C LYS A 322 -24.16 -12.05 -10.58
N THR A 323 -24.98 -12.07 -11.61
CA THR A 323 -24.62 -11.38 -12.85
C THR A 323 -24.84 -9.88 -12.70
N VAL A 324 -23.77 -9.10 -12.83
CA VAL A 324 -23.79 -7.64 -12.78
C VAL A 324 -23.46 -7.05 -14.15
N LEU A 325 -24.37 -6.26 -14.71
CA LEU A 325 -24.08 -5.43 -15.88
C LEU A 325 -23.44 -4.14 -15.34
N ALA A 326 -22.12 -4.13 -15.38
CA ALA A 326 -21.32 -3.05 -14.83
C ALA A 326 -20.97 -2.00 -15.88
N THR A 327 -21.11 -0.74 -15.55
CA THR A 327 -20.63 0.39 -16.33
C THR A 327 -19.77 1.28 -15.41
N MET A 328 -18.54 1.59 -15.81
CA MET A 328 -17.66 2.46 -15.03
C MET A 328 -16.90 3.43 -15.92
N PRO A 329 -16.57 4.63 -15.46
CA PRO A 329 -15.74 5.57 -16.23
C PRO A 329 -14.29 5.11 -16.30
N LYS A 330 -13.57 5.52 -17.35
CA LYS A 330 -12.12 5.65 -17.28
C LYS A 330 -11.80 6.82 -16.36
N PHE A 331 -10.76 6.68 -15.57
CA PHE A 331 -10.34 7.77 -14.70
C PHE A 331 -8.85 7.71 -14.37
N GLU A 332 -8.34 8.87 -14.01
CA GLU A 332 -7.00 9.06 -13.47
C GLU A 332 -7.13 9.86 -12.17
N THR A 333 -6.37 9.52 -11.16
CA THR A 333 -6.37 10.24 -9.88
C THR A 333 -4.98 10.22 -9.27
N GLU A 334 -4.59 11.33 -8.68
CA GLU A 334 -3.36 11.51 -7.93
C GLU A 334 -3.70 12.19 -6.61
N ASP A 335 -3.05 11.78 -5.54
CA ASP A 335 -3.23 12.38 -4.23
C ASP A 335 -1.91 12.48 -3.48
N GLU A 336 -1.76 13.54 -2.67
CA GLU A 336 -0.58 13.82 -1.86
C GLU A 336 -1.01 14.09 -0.41
N ILE A 337 -0.77 13.12 0.46
CA ILE A 337 -1.22 13.14 1.85
C ILE A 337 -0.04 13.43 2.77
N GLN A 338 -0.14 14.47 3.59
CA GLN A 338 0.65 14.65 4.80
C GLN A 338 -0.16 14.14 5.98
N ALA A 339 0.08 12.90 6.39
CA ALA A 339 -0.79 12.18 7.32
C ALA A 339 -0.60 12.54 8.80
N ASP A 340 0.26 13.50 9.13
CA ASP A 340 0.63 13.82 10.52
C ASP A 340 -0.59 14.17 11.37
N GLU A 341 -1.42 15.12 10.92
CA GLU A 341 -2.62 15.56 11.65
C GLU A 341 -3.72 14.49 11.59
N LEU A 342 -3.86 13.77 10.49
CA LEU A 342 -4.83 12.69 10.36
C LEU A 342 -4.58 11.59 11.40
N LEU A 343 -3.32 11.17 11.54
CA LEU A 343 -2.91 10.13 12.50
C LEU A 343 -3.05 10.60 13.95
N LYS A 344 -2.74 11.89 14.24
CA LYS A 344 -2.96 12.49 15.55
C LYS A 344 -4.45 12.51 15.91
N ASN A 345 -5.32 12.89 14.97
CA ASN A 345 -6.76 12.88 15.14
C ASN A 345 -7.31 11.48 15.40
N MET A 346 -6.68 10.46 14.84
CA MET A 346 -7.01 9.06 15.07
C MET A 346 -6.51 8.52 16.41
N GLY A 347 -5.64 9.26 17.12
CA GLY A 347 -5.13 8.91 18.46
C GLY A 347 -3.62 8.68 18.58
N MET A 348 -2.86 8.79 17.49
CA MET A 348 -1.40 8.62 17.48
C MET A 348 -0.71 9.96 17.80
N THR A 349 -0.78 10.42 19.01
CA THR A 349 -0.27 11.75 19.40
C THR A 349 1.21 11.74 19.81
N ASP A 350 1.61 10.78 20.65
CA ASP A 350 2.94 10.77 21.26
C ASP A 350 4.05 10.57 20.23
N ALA A 351 3.79 9.79 19.17
CA ALA A 351 4.76 9.55 18.11
C ALA A 351 5.24 10.82 17.40
N PHE A 352 4.43 11.88 17.41
CA PHE A 352 4.72 13.19 16.81
C PHE A 352 5.17 14.26 17.78
N ASP A 353 5.23 13.95 19.07
CA ASP A 353 5.60 14.88 20.13
C ASP A 353 7.07 14.68 20.53
N ALA A 354 7.88 15.74 20.44
CA ALA A 354 9.30 15.69 20.73
C ALA A 354 9.62 15.34 22.20
N ASP A 355 8.71 15.61 23.12
CA ASP A 355 8.90 15.35 24.56
C ASP A 355 8.33 13.99 24.98
N LEU A 356 7.33 13.45 24.28
CA LEU A 356 6.58 12.24 24.67
C LEU A 356 6.96 11.00 23.85
N ALA A 357 7.44 11.16 22.61
CA ALA A 357 7.79 10.04 21.74
C ALA A 357 8.85 9.13 22.38
N ASP A 358 8.60 7.82 22.39
CA ASP A 358 9.60 6.83 22.78
C ASP A 358 9.93 5.91 21.60
N PHE A 359 10.91 6.33 20.80
CA PHE A 359 11.52 5.55 19.73
C PHE A 359 12.90 5.02 20.14
N SER A 360 13.10 4.76 21.44
CA SER A 360 14.36 4.25 21.95
C SER A 360 14.76 2.91 21.33
N GLY A 361 13.82 2.14 20.77
CA GLY A 361 14.09 0.91 20.02
C GLY A 361 14.72 1.16 18.65
N ILE A 362 14.51 2.33 18.02
CA ILE A 362 15.16 2.70 16.76
C ILE A 362 16.62 3.06 17.01
N GLY A 363 16.87 3.92 17.98
CA GLY A 363 18.18 4.48 18.24
C GLY A 363 18.14 5.55 19.32
N ALA A 364 19.21 6.33 19.43
CA ALA A 364 19.30 7.42 20.38
C ALA A 364 20.07 8.60 19.82
N TYR A 365 19.61 9.80 20.13
CA TYR A 365 20.38 11.03 20.05
C TYR A 365 21.03 11.33 21.41
N ALA A 366 22.18 11.98 21.37
CA ALA A 366 22.90 12.29 22.60
C ALA A 366 22.24 13.38 23.47
N GLU A 367 21.49 14.29 22.85
CA GLU A 367 20.95 15.49 23.48
C GLU A 367 19.46 15.76 23.16
N ASP A 368 18.89 15.05 22.17
CA ASP A 368 17.53 15.27 21.66
C ASP A 368 16.75 13.97 21.61
N ASN A 369 15.42 14.05 21.47
CA ASN A 369 14.54 12.91 21.31
C ASN A 369 14.25 12.63 19.83
N LEU A 370 13.99 11.38 19.49
CA LEU A 370 13.54 10.97 18.15
C LEU A 370 12.02 10.95 18.11
N TYR A 371 11.43 11.66 17.18
CA TYR A 371 9.99 11.69 16.95
C TYR A 371 9.70 11.71 15.43
N ILE A 372 8.49 11.36 15.02
CA ILE A 372 8.08 11.46 13.62
C ILE A 372 7.84 12.92 13.28
N SER A 373 8.64 13.47 12.36
CA SER A 373 8.49 14.84 11.91
C SER A 373 7.48 14.97 10.78
N SER A 374 7.35 13.94 9.95
CA SER A 374 6.33 13.87 8.91
C SER A 374 6.12 12.45 8.38
N VAL A 375 4.88 12.14 8.02
CA VAL A 375 4.47 10.94 7.28
C VAL A 375 3.88 11.38 5.95
N LEU A 376 4.59 11.06 4.87
CA LEU A 376 4.22 11.50 3.54
C LEU A 376 3.84 10.30 2.67
N GLN A 377 2.67 10.38 2.07
CA GLN A 377 2.21 9.44 1.06
C GLN A 377 1.84 10.19 -0.21
N LYS A 378 2.28 9.68 -1.35
CA LYS A 378 1.81 10.13 -2.64
C LYS A 378 1.39 8.93 -3.46
N THR A 379 0.19 8.99 -4.00
CA THR A 379 -0.46 7.92 -4.75
C THR A 379 -0.85 8.41 -6.13
N TYR A 380 -0.76 7.53 -7.10
CA TYR A 380 -1.22 7.74 -8.46
C TYR A 380 -1.90 6.48 -8.96
N LEU A 381 -3.05 6.63 -9.61
CA LEU A 381 -3.82 5.54 -10.17
C LEU A 381 -4.47 5.97 -11.50
N GLN A 382 -4.32 5.13 -12.51
CA GLN A 382 -5.03 5.27 -13.78
C GLN A 382 -5.78 3.97 -14.09
N VAL A 383 -7.07 4.09 -14.38
CA VAL A 383 -7.95 2.96 -14.70
C VAL A 383 -8.50 3.13 -16.11
N ASP A 384 -8.19 2.18 -16.98
CA ASP A 384 -8.60 2.19 -18.39
C ASP A 384 -9.16 0.84 -18.84
N GLN A 385 -9.44 0.72 -20.14
CA GLN A 385 -10.00 -0.51 -20.74
C GLN A 385 -9.09 -1.75 -20.64
N LYS A 386 -7.80 -1.58 -20.41
CA LYS A 386 -6.84 -2.68 -20.34
C LYS A 386 -6.56 -3.15 -18.92
N GLY A 387 -6.68 -2.23 -17.96
CA GLY A 387 -6.33 -2.50 -16.58
C GLY A 387 -6.16 -1.24 -15.76
N THR A 388 -5.34 -1.38 -14.73
CA THR A 388 -4.83 -0.27 -13.94
C THR A 388 -3.39 -0.02 -14.37
N LYS A 389 -3.10 1.21 -14.72
CA LYS A 389 -1.90 1.72 -15.37
C LYS A 389 -1.44 0.90 -16.58
N GLY A 390 -1.71 1.38 -17.78
CA GLY A 390 -1.50 0.69 -19.05
C GLY A 390 -0.06 0.28 -19.38
N GLY A 391 0.30 -0.94 -19.04
CA GLY A 391 1.42 -1.65 -19.64
C GLY A 391 1.04 -2.24 -21.00
N ALA A 392 2.01 -2.42 -21.90
CA ALA A 392 1.78 -2.95 -23.24
C ALA A 392 1.26 -4.39 -23.18
N ALA A 393 -0.01 -4.59 -23.58
CA ALA A 393 -0.68 -5.86 -23.57
C ALA A 393 -0.28 -6.73 -24.75
N THR A 394 0.02 -8.00 -24.48
CA THR A 394 -0.11 -9.08 -25.45
C THR A 394 -1.41 -9.82 -25.11
N ALA A 395 -2.45 -9.63 -25.92
CA ALA A 395 -3.73 -10.29 -25.72
C ALA A 395 -3.57 -11.81 -25.91
N VAL A 396 -3.98 -12.58 -24.91
CA VAL A 396 -4.23 -14.02 -25.04
C VAL A 396 -5.74 -14.22 -24.95
N GLU A 397 -6.36 -14.49 -26.09
CA GLU A 397 -7.76 -14.92 -26.15
C GLU A 397 -7.92 -16.28 -25.48
N LEU A 398 -8.63 -16.31 -24.37
CA LEU A 398 -9.21 -17.53 -23.80
C LEU A 398 -10.69 -17.28 -23.50
N SER A 399 -11.53 -17.49 -24.51
CA SER A 399 -12.97 -17.56 -24.31
C SER A 399 -13.38 -18.95 -23.83
N SER A 400 -13.88 -19.07 -22.62
CA SER A 400 -14.62 -20.23 -22.15
C SER A 400 -16.09 -19.85 -21.93
N ALA A 401 -16.93 -20.15 -22.91
CA ALA A 401 -18.37 -20.07 -22.77
C ALA A 401 -18.86 -21.28 -21.97
N ALA A 402 -19.11 -21.12 -20.68
CA ALA A 402 -19.96 -22.02 -19.92
C ALA A 402 -21.42 -21.50 -19.99
N ALA A 403 -22.36 -22.38 -20.36
CA ALA A 403 -23.78 -22.05 -20.34
C ALA A 403 -24.20 -21.77 -18.90
N GLN A 404 -24.57 -20.54 -18.59
CA GLN A 404 -25.08 -20.11 -17.30
C GLN A 404 -26.62 -20.19 -17.27
N GLU A 405 -27.16 -20.64 -16.14
CA GLU A 405 -28.59 -20.49 -15.81
C GLU A 405 -28.93 -18.99 -15.79
N GLU A 406 -30.14 -18.64 -16.21
CA GLU A 406 -30.65 -17.26 -16.13
C GLU A 406 -30.69 -16.80 -14.66
N THR A 407 -29.61 -16.16 -14.21
CA THR A 407 -29.56 -15.46 -12.94
C THR A 407 -30.16 -14.06 -13.10
N GLU A 408 -30.82 -13.55 -12.07
CA GLU A 408 -31.31 -12.18 -12.01
C GLU A 408 -30.14 -11.23 -12.26
N LYS A 409 -30.24 -10.39 -13.30
CA LYS A 409 -29.18 -9.43 -13.66
C LYS A 409 -29.35 -8.15 -12.85
N VAL A 410 -28.28 -7.70 -12.24
CA VAL A 410 -28.22 -6.42 -11.53
C VAL A 410 -27.48 -5.41 -12.40
N GLU A 411 -28.03 -4.22 -12.59
CA GLU A 411 -27.35 -3.14 -13.30
C GLU A 411 -26.68 -2.19 -12.28
N ILE A 412 -25.39 -1.93 -12.47
CA ILE A 412 -24.63 -0.94 -11.69
C ILE A 412 -23.90 -0.03 -12.67
N CYS A 413 -24.32 1.23 -12.70
CA CYS A 413 -23.69 2.28 -13.51
C CYS A 413 -23.02 3.29 -12.57
N LEU A 414 -21.70 3.38 -12.63
CA LEU A 414 -20.90 4.34 -11.87
C LEU A 414 -20.94 5.70 -12.60
N ASP A 415 -22.11 6.28 -12.70
CA ASP A 415 -22.39 7.54 -13.35
C ASP A 415 -22.44 8.74 -12.38
N ARG A 416 -22.13 8.53 -11.13
CA ARG A 416 -22.08 9.50 -10.04
C ARG A 416 -21.07 9.07 -8.99
N PRO A 417 -20.78 9.88 -7.96
CA PRO A 417 -19.74 9.58 -6.97
C PRO A 417 -19.81 8.17 -6.39
N PHE A 418 -18.66 7.49 -6.37
CA PHE A 418 -18.52 6.12 -5.91
C PHE A 418 -17.22 5.88 -5.14
N LEU A 419 -17.25 4.89 -4.24
CA LEU A 419 -16.07 4.37 -3.55
C LEU A 419 -15.43 3.26 -4.40
N TYR A 420 -14.10 3.17 -4.42
CA TYR A 420 -13.40 2.07 -5.05
C TYR A 420 -12.26 1.54 -4.18
N VAL A 421 -11.97 0.25 -4.33
CA VAL A 421 -10.91 -0.46 -3.61
C VAL A 421 -10.14 -1.33 -4.59
N ILE A 422 -8.81 -1.26 -4.58
CA ILE A 422 -7.96 -2.30 -5.17
C ILE A 422 -7.39 -3.12 -4.01
N PHE A 423 -7.55 -4.43 -4.05
CA PHE A 423 -7.19 -5.29 -2.93
C PHE A 423 -6.58 -6.62 -3.37
N GLU A 424 -5.80 -7.21 -2.48
CA GLU A 424 -5.29 -8.57 -2.63
C GLU A 424 -6.33 -9.55 -2.09
N ARG A 425 -6.71 -10.55 -2.90
CA ARG A 425 -7.88 -11.40 -2.61
C ARG A 425 -7.71 -12.37 -1.46
N GLU A 426 -6.53 -12.91 -1.30
CA GLU A 426 -6.29 -13.96 -0.28
C GLU A 426 -6.31 -13.35 1.12
N SER A 427 -5.59 -12.27 1.33
CA SER A 427 -5.53 -11.57 2.62
C SER A 427 -6.67 -10.59 2.85
N GLY A 428 -7.37 -10.14 1.78
CA GLY A 428 -8.32 -9.04 1.82
C GLY A 428 -7.66 -7.67 2.03
N LEU A 429 -6.34 -7.59 1.88
CA LEU A 429 -5.56 -6.38 2.16
C LEU A 429 -5.84 -5.29 1.11
N PRO A 430 -6.34 -4.10 1.52
CA PRO A 430 -6.57 -2.99 0.61
C PRO A 430 -5.26 -2.33 0.21
N LEU A 431 -4.95 -2.37 -1.10
CA LEU A 431 -3.80 -1.69 -1.69
C LEU A 431 -4.09 -0.22 -1.90
N PHE A 432 -5.27 0.06 -2.44
CA PHE A 432 -5.81 1.41 -2.62
C PHE A 432 -7.25 1.48 -2.15
N LEU A 433 -7.62 2.60 -1.59
CA LEU A 433 -8.98 2.98 -1.26
C LEU A 433 -9.17 4.42 -1.72
N GLY A 434 -10.23 4.69 -2.51
CA GLY A 434 -10.45 6.03 -3.02
C GLY A 434 -11.92 6.36 -3.21
N MET A 435 -12.20 7.64 -3.20
CA MET A 435 -13.47 8.25 -3.57
C MET A 435 -13.31 8.92 -4.92
N MET A 436 -14.26 8.68 -5.80
CA MET A 436 -14.32 9.31 -7.12
C MET A 436 -15.55 10.22 -7.16
N ASP A 437 -15.33 11.50 -6.96
CA ASP A 437 -16.35 12.53 -7.07
C ASP A 437 -16.46 13.10 -8.48
N ARG A 438 -15.34 13.04 -9.22
CA ARG A 438 -15.27 13.47 -10.62
C ARG A 438 -14.14 12.74 -11.36
N PRO A 439 -14.44 11.89 -12.35
CA PRO A 439 -13.42 11.28 -13.20
C PRO A 439 -12.82 12.34 -14.14
N VAL A 440 -11.49 12.39 -14.20
CA VAL A 440 -10.75 13.34 -15.06
C VAL A 440 -10.05 12.56 -16.17
#